data_ca82151c8512bd0e65a431f43b2ebc7e
#
_entry.id   ca82151c8512bd0e65a431f43b2ebc7e
#
_cell.length_a   1.000
_cell.length_b   1.000
_cell.length_c   1.000
_cell.angle_alpha   90.00
_cell.angle_beta   90.00
_cell.angle_gamma   90.00
#
_symmetry.space_group_name_H-M   'P 1'
#
loop_
_entity.id
_entity.type
_entity.pdbx_description
1 polymer ?
#
loop_
_entity_poly.entity_id
_entity_poly.type
_entity_poly.pdbx_seq_one_letter_code
_entity_poly.pdbx_strand_id
1 'polypeptide(L)'
;GIPVDNVYASPILLGDVWRQEYENLIVVSPDVGGVVRARALAKRLGDADLAIIDKRRPKPNVSEIMHIIGDVEGRTCVMVDDLVDTAGTLCHAASALEKNGANKVVAYCTHPVLSGAAAENVRNSVLDELVVTDTIPLTNELKAVGKIRQLSVAEMLAETIRRIAVGESVSSLYVD
;
A
#
# COMPACT_ATOMS: atom_id res chain seq x y z
N GLY A 1 22.97 18.74 -15.88
CA GLY A 1 22.14 18.28 -14.76
C GLY A 1 22.97 17.50 -13.78
N ILE A 2 22.47 17.30 -12.59
CA ILE A 2 23.06 16.41 -11.58
C ILE A 2 22.50 14.98 -11.80
N PRO A 3 23.25 13.92 -11.48
CA PRO A 3 22.72 12.56 -11.41
C PRO A 3 21.57 12.48 -10.40
N VAL A 4 20.56 11.66 -10.71
CA VAL A 4 19.43 11.41 -9.82
C VAL A 4 19.15 9.91 -9.80
N ASP A 5 19.21 9.31 -8.63
CA ASP A 5 18.86 7.91 -8.42
C ASP A 5 17.47 7.83 -7.78
N ASN A 6 16.54 7.15 -8.46
CA ASN A 6 15.22 6.87 -7.93
C ASN A 6 15.26 5.57 -7.11
N VAL A 7 14.80 5.63 -5.87
CA VAL A 7 14.84 4.51 -4.91
C VAL A 7 13.42 4.06 -4.59
N TYR A 8 13.16 2.76 -4.65
CA TYR A 8 11.83 2.19 -4.47
C TYR A 8 11.67 1.60 -3.07
N ALA A 9 10.59 1.91 -2.37
CA ALA A 9 10.26 1.33 -1.06
C ALA A 9 9.67 -0.10 -1.16
N SER A 10 9.39 -0.57 -2.36
CA SER A 10 8.75 -1.89 -2.57
C SER A 10 9.47 -3.06 -1.88
N PRO A 11 10.82 -3.14 -1.80
CA PRO A 11 11.48 -4.22 -1.06
C PRO A 11 11.16 -4.22 0.44
N ILE A 12 11.00 -3.03 1.05
CA ILE A 12 10.68 -2.89 2.48
C ILE A 12 9.25 -3.37 2.73
N LEU A 13 8.30 -2.91 1.91
CA LEU A 13 6.90 -3.31 2.01
C LEU A 13 6.74 -4.82 1.77
N LEU A 14 7.37 -5.35 0.72
CA LEU A 14 7.38 -6.78 0.41
C LEU A 14 7.95 -7.62 1.56
N GLY A 15 9.08 -7.21 2.13
CA GLY A 15 9.70 -7.91 3.25
C GLY A 15 8.81 -7.93 4.49
N ASP A 16 8.00 -6.89 4.70
CA ASP A 16 7.03 -6.89 5.79
C ASP A 16 5.86 -7.82 5.51
N VAL A 17 5.27 -7.78 4.30
CA VAL A 17 4.20 -8.70 3.89
C VAL A 17 4.64 -10.16 4.06
N TRP A 18 5.87 -10.51 3.69
CA TRP A 18 6.44 -11.84 3.91
C TRP A 18 6.50 -12.21 5.40
N ARG A 19 6.93 -11.31 6.26
CA ARG A 19 7.04 -11.55 7.72
C ARG A 19 5.69 -11.70 8.40
N GLN A 20 4.62 -11.14 7.84
CA GLN A 20 3.28 -11.25 8.40
C GLN A 20 2.63 -12.61 8.15
N GLU A 21 3.15 -13.41 7.18
CA GLU A 21 2.64 -14.74 6.85
C GLU A 21 1.11 -14.78 6.69
N TYR A 22 0.56 -13.80 5.96
CA TYR A 22 -0.87 -13.68 5.74
C TYR A 22 -1.44 -14.93 5.06
N GLU A 23 -2.41 -15.56 5.71
CA GLU A 23 -3.11 -16.72 5.15
C GLU A 23 -4.01 -16.32 3.99
N ASN A 24 -4.06 -17.15 2.95
CA ASN A 24 -4.94 -16.97 1.78
C ASN A 24 -4.85 -15.55 1.18
N LEU A 25 -3.63 -15.05 1.02
CA LEU A 25 -3.36 -13.68 0.57
C LEU A 25 -3.79 -13.45 -0.88
N ILE A 26 -4.38 -12.29 -1.12
CA ILE A 26 -4.59 -11.71 -2.46
C ILE A 26 -4.08 -10.27 -2.46
N VAL A 27 -3.31 -9.89 -3.48
CA VAL A 27 -2.88 -8.50 -3.67
C VAL A 27 -4.00 -7.72 -4.34
N VAL A 28 -4.28 -6.53 -3.86
CA VAL A 28 -5.36 -5.69 -4.38
C VAL A 28 -4.83 -4.34 -4.86
N SER A 29 -5.16 -3.99 -6.10
CA SER A 29 -4.98 -2.62 -6.58
C SER A 29 -6.20 -1.78 -6.19
N PRO A 30 -6.03 -0.68 -5.43
CA PRO A 30 -7.15 0.15 -4.99
C PRO A 30 -7.80 0.94 -6.14
N ASP A 31 -7.17 0.97 -7.31
CA ASP A 31 -7.69 1.54 -8.55
C ASP A 31 -6.99 0.96 -9.78
N VAL A 32 -7.46 1.33 -10.96
CA VAL A 32 -6.90 0.85 -12.24
C VAL A 32 -5.47 1.38 -12.46
N GLY A 33 -5.14 2.56 -11.95
CA GLY A 33 -3.81 3.17 -12.10
C GLY A 33 -2.71 2.44 -11.34
N GLY A 34 -3.04 1.81 -10.20
CA GLY A 34 -2.13 1.06 -9.35
C GLY A 34 -1.84 -0.39 -9.78
N VAL A 35 -2.50 -0.89 -10.84
CA VAL A 35 -2.43 -2.32 -11.25
C VAL A 35 -1.01 -2.80 -11.52
N VAL A 36 -0.17 -1.99 -12.13
CA VAL A 36 1.23 -2.36 -12.43
C VAL A 36 2.01 -2.61 -11.13
N ARG A 37 1.83 -1.73 -10.13
CA ARG A 37 2.45 -1.85 -8.81
C ARG A 37 1.96 -3.09 -8.07
N ALA A 38 0.65 -3.30 -8.04
CA ALA A 38 0.04 -4.45 -7.38
C ALA A 38 0.49 -5.77 -8.04
N ARG A 39 0.56 -5.82 -9.36
CA ARG A 39 1.06 -7.00 -10.10
C ARG A 39 2.53 -7.29 -9.81
N ALA A 40 3.38 -6.26 -9.73
CA ALA A 40 4.78 -6.44 -9.38
C ALA A 40 4.95 -7.02 -7.97
N LEU A 41 4.13 -6.57 -7.00
CA LEU A 41 4.11 -7.14 -5.66
C LEU A 41 3.61 -8.58 -5.66
N ALA A 42 2.49 -8.86 -6.34
CA ALA A 42 1.90 -10.21 -6.43
C ALA A 42 2.90 -11.22 -6.99
N LYS A 43 3.62 -10.86 -8.06
CA LYS A 43 4.65 -11.71 -8.67
C LYS A 43 5.76 -12.07 -7.68
N ARG A 44 6.20 -11.10 -6.87
CA ARG A 44 7.24 -11.32 -5.85
C ARG A 44 6.75 -12.07 -4.61
N LEU A 45 5.44 -12.17 -4.45
CA LEU A 45 4.78 -12.98 -3.39
C LEU A 45 4.43 -14.40 -3.88
N GLY A 46 5.25 -14.99 -4.77
CA GLY A 46 5.05 -16.33 -5.28
C GLY A 46 3.90 -16.42 -6.28
N ASP A 47 3.75 -15.40 -7.13
CA ASP A 47 2.63 -15.27 -8.09
C ASP A 47 1.26 -15.28 -7.38
N ALA A 48 1.15 -14.59 -6.26
CA ALA A 48 -0.10 -14.41 -5.55
C ALA A 48 -1.19 -13.85 -6.48
N ASP A 49 -2.44 -14.22 -6.22
CA ASP A 49 -3.57 -13.70 -6.99
C ASP A 49 -3.68 -12.19 -6.88
N LEU A 50 -4.30 -11.58 -7.89
CA LEU A 50 -4.51 -10.14 -7.99
C LEU A 50 -5.99 -9.81 -8.14
N ALA A 51 -6.48 -8.87 -7.33
CA ALA A 51 -7.76 -8.23 -7.54
C ALA A 51 -7.58 -6.74 -7.85
N ILE A 52 -8.56 -6.15 -8.53
CA ILE A 52 -8.56 -4.75 -8.93
C ILE A 52 -9.88 -4.12 -8.55
N ILE A 53 -9.85 -2.95 -7.94
CA ILE A 53 -11.04 -2.14 -7.67
C ILE A 53 -11.22 -1.16 -8.83
N ASP A 54 -12.26 -1.38 -9.65
CA ASP A 54 -12.66 -0.48 -10.72
C ASP A 54 -13.72 0.49 -10.20
N LYS A 55 -13.35 1.77 -10.13
CA LYS A 55 -14.22 2.85 -9.67
C LYS A 55 -14.94 3.47 -10.85
N ARG A 56 -16.24 3.33 -10.91
CA ARG A 56 -17.07 3.94 -11.95
C ARG A 56 -17.98 4.99 -11.37
N ARG A 57 -17.97 6.17 -11.96
CA ARG A 57 -18.96 7.22 -11.72
C ARG A 57 -19.95 7.19 -12.89
N PRO A 58 -21.12 6.56 -12.75
CA PRO A 58 -22.07 6.45 -13.87
C PRO A 58 -22.66 7.80 -14.29
N LYS A 59 -22.72 8.78 -13.38
CA LYS A 59 -23.21 10.16 -13.65
C LYS A 59 -22.63 11.12 -12.60
N PRO A 60 -22.53 12.44 -12.90
CA PRO A 60 -22.29 13.47 -11.88
C PRO A 60 -23.33 13.38 -10.76
N ASN A 61 -22.91 13.51 -9.50
CA ASN A 61 -23.77 13.44 -8.29
C ASN A 61 -24.37 12.06 -7.97
N VAL A 62 -23.89 10.98 -8.56
CA VAL A 62 -24.22 9.60 -8.16
C VAL A 62 -23.04 9.03 -7.36
N SER A 63 -23.33 8.25 -6.32
CA SER A 63 -22.31 7.56 -5.50
C SER A 63 -21.41 6.70 -6.39
N GLU A 64 -20.11 6.70 -6.09
CA GLU A 64 -19.16 5.83 -6.76
C GLU A 64 -19.57 4.36 -6.56
N ILE A 65 -19.64 3.62 -7.67
CA ILE A 65 -19.82 2.18 -7.64
C ILE A 65 -18.42 1.56 -7.79
N MET A 66 -18.03 0.75 -6.81
CA MET A 66 -16.79 0.00 -6.85
C MET A 66 -17.08 -1.42 -7.33
N HIS A 67 -16.52 -1.80 -8.47
CA HIS A 67 -16.53 -3.16 -8.97
C HIS A 67 -15.21 -3.82 -8.62
N ILE A 68 -15.28 -4.99 -7.98
CA ILE A 68 -14.09 -5.80 -7.70
C ILE A 68 -13.94 -6.81 -8.82
N ILE A 69 -12.78 -6.80 -9.46
CA ILE A 69 -12.35 -7.78 -10.47
C ILE A 69 -11.38 -8.71 -9.76
N GLY A 70 -11.74 -9.96 -9.59
CA GLY A 70 -11.03 -10.98 -8.82
C GLY A 70 -11.87 -11.52 -7.67
N ASP A 71 -11.50 -12.67 -7.14
CA ASP A 71 -12.20 -13.34 -6.05
C ASP A 71 -11.51 -13.01 -4.71
N VAL A 72 -12.23 -12.31 -3.82
CA VAL A 72 -11.73 -11.85 -2.52
C VAL A 72 -12.43 -12.53 -1.35
N GLU A 73 -13.41 -13.40 -1.61
CA GLU A 73 -14.19 -14.06 -0.57
C GLU A 73 -13.30 -14.95 0.33
N GLY A 74 -13.37 -14.77 1.63
CA GLY A 74 -12.59 -15.51 2.63
C GLY A 74 -11.08 -15.24 2.61
N ARG A 75 -10.63 -14.19 1.91
CA ARG A 75 -9.20 -13.92 1.70
C ARG A 75 -8.68 -12.76 2.54
N THR A 76 -7.37 -12.76 2.76
CA THR A 76 -6.65 -11.60 3.27
C THR A 76 -6.26 -10.70 2.10
N CYS A 77 -6.91 -9.54 2.00
CA CYS A 77 -6.68 -8.55 0.95
C CYS A 77 -5.54 -7.60 1.36
N VAL A 78 -4.46 -7.61 0.60
CA VAL A 78 -3.31 -6.70 0.77
C VAL A 78 -3.38 -5.62 -0.30
N MET A 79 -3.89 -4.44 0.04
CA MET A 79 -3.89 -3.28 -0.85
C MET A 79 -2.52 -2.63 -0.88
N VAL A 80 -2.09 -2.14 -2.05
CA VAL A 80 -0.81 -1.40 -2.19
C VAL A 80 -1.01 -0.10 -2.95
N ASP A 81 -0.43 0.97 -2.41
CA ASP A 81 -0.42 2.28 -3.03
C ASP A 81 0.91 3.01 -2.81
N ASP A 82 1.18 4.10 -3.55
CA ASP A 82 2.38 4.92 -3.36
C ASP A 82 2.17 6.01 -2.33
N LEU A 83 0.99 6.60 -2.29
CA LEU A 83 0.69 7.73 -1.43
C LEU A 83 -0.72 7.63 -0.86
N VAL A 84 -0.86 7.91 0.43
CA VAL A 84 -2.15 8.06 1.08
C VAL A 84 -2.26 9.48 1.66
N ASP A 85 -3.25 10.24 1.14
CA ASP A 85 -3.53 11.59 1.62
C ASP A 85 -4.63 11.57 2.69
N THR A 86 -5.88 11.80 2.36
CA THR A 86 -6.98 11.81 3.34
C THR A 86 -7.45 10.42 3.76
N ALA A 87 -6.94 9.36 3.17
CA ALA A 87 -7.32 7.96 3.32
C ALA A 87 -8.77 7.61 2.94
N GLY A 88 -9.60 8.58 2.51
CA GLY A 88 -11.00 8.32 2.18
C GLY A 88 -11.17 7.25 1.10
N THR A 89 -10.44 7.38 0.00
CA THR A 89 -10.44 6.39 -1.10
C THR A 89 -10.06 4.99 -0.63
N LEU A 90 -9.00 4.90 0.17
CA LEU A 90 -8.48 3.63 0.69
C LEU A 90 -9.49 2.96 1.63
N CYS A 91 -10.12 3.74 2.52
CA CYS A 91 -11.15 3.25 3.44
C CYS A 91 -12.42 2.79 2.71
N HIS A 92 -12.84 3.49 1.66
CA HIS A 92 -13.96 3.06 0.82
C HIS A 92 -13.63 1.77 0.06
N ALA A 93 -12.40 1.63 -0.43
CA ALA A 93 -11.91 0.41 -1.06
C ALA A 93 -11.95 -0.78 -0.08
N ALA A 94 -11.48 -0.57 1.14
CA ALA A 94 -11.54 -1.57 2.21
C ALA A 94 -12.99 -2.00 2.50
N SER A 95 -13.92 -1.05 2.62
CA SER A 95 -15.34 -1.37 2.83
C SER A 95 -15.96 -2.15 1.66
N ALA A 96 -15.52 -1.89 0.43
CA ALA A 96 -15.97 -2.67 -0.72
C ALA A 96 -15.45 -4.11 -0.67
N LEU A 97 -14.20 -4.32 -0.29
CA LEU A 97 -13.61 -5.65 -0.13
C LEU A 97 -14.33 -6.45 0.96
N GLU A 98 -14.54 -5.85 2.14
CA GLU A 98 -15.26 -6.48 3.25
C GLU A 98 -16.68 -6.91 2.83
N LYS A 99 -17.44 -6.02 2.14
CA LYS A 99 -18.78 -6.32 1.62
C LYS A 99 -18.80 -7.45 0.58
N ASN A 100 -17.68 -7.71 -0.08
CA ASN A 100 -17.49 -8.83 -1.00
C ASN A 100 -16.84 -10.04 -0.33
N GLY A 101 -16.88 -10.12 0.99
CA GLY A 101 -16.52 -11.31 1.76
C GLY A 101 -15.03 -11.42 2.10
N ALA A 102 -14.22 -10.37 1.94
CA ALA A 102 -12.85 -10.39 2.43
C ALA A 102 -12.79 -10.63 3.93
N ASN A 103 -11.93 -11.54 4.36
CA ASN A 103 -11.78 -11.90 5.77
C ASN A 103 -10.93 -10.89 6.54
N LYS A 104 -9.94 -10.31 5.88
CA LYS A 104 -9.03 -9.30 6.43
C LYS A 104 -8.63 -8.32 5.35
N VAL A 105 -8.51 -7.03 5.70
CA VAL A 105 -8.08 -5.99 4.75
C VAL A 105 -6.97 -5.18 5.36
N VAL A 106 -5.78 -5.26 4.78
CA VAL A 106 -4.60 -4.47 5.15
C VAL A 106 -4.17 -3.61 3.98
N ALA A 107 -3.59 -2.45 4.27
CA ALA A 107 -3.09 -1.55 3.25
C ALA A 107 -1.63 -1.21 3.49
N TYR A 108 -0.83 -1.23 2.43
CA TYR A 108 0.57 -0.84 2.42
C TYR A 108 0.77 0.38 1.53
N CYS A 109 1.41 1.41 2.06
CA CYS A 109 1.64 2.64 1.35
C CYS A 109 3.03 3.22 1.63
N THR A 110 3.67 3.78 0.62
CA THR A 110 5.00 4.39 0.81
C THR A 110 4.89 5.72 1.53
N HIS A 111 4.12 6.67 1.02
CA HIS A 111 4.12 8.05 1.52
C HIS A 111 2.85 8.37 2.32
N PRO A 112 2.95 8.42 3.68
CA PRO A 112 1.81 8.74 4.54
C PRO A 112 1.65 10.25 4.70
N VAL A 113 1.05 10.93 3.71
CA VAL A 113 0.70 12.34 3.85
C VAL A 113 -0.30 12.51 4.99
N LEU A 114 -1.33 11.69 5.02
CA LEU A 114 -2.33 11.54 6.07
C LEU A 114 -2.86 12.90 6.57
N SER A 115 -3.27 13.73 5.61
CA SER A 115 -3.79 15.07 5.87
C SER A 115 -5.28 15.09 6.25
N GLY A 116 -5.76 16.23 6.73
CA GLY A 116 -7.17 16.47 6.97
C GLY A 116 -7.82 15.44 7.90
N ALA A 117 -8.87 14.77 7.42
CA ALA A 117 -9.62 13.79 8.20
C ALA A 117 -9.01 12.36 8.21
N ALA A 118 -7.74 12.19 7.79
CA ALA A 118 -7.13 10.87 7.63
C ALA A 118 -7.18 10.03 8.92
N ALA A 119 -6.86 10.62 10.07
CA ALA A 119 -6.90 9.92 11.36
C ALA A 119 -8.31 9.39 11.68
N GLU A 120 -9.33 10.19 11.46
CA GLU A 120 -10.73 9.81 11.67
C GLU A 120 -11.17 8.75 10.66
N ASN A 121 -10.85 8.93 9.39
CA ASN A 121 -11.18 7.97 8.33
C ASN A 121 -10.59 6.59 8.61
N VAL A 122 -9.29 6.50 8.96
CA VAL A 122 -8.64 5.22 9.27
C VAL A 122 -9.21 4.61 10.55
N ARG A 123 -9.42 5.41 11.61
CA ARG A 123 -9.99 4.93 12.88
C ARG A 123 -11.35 4.28 12.69
N ASN A 124 -12.22 4.90 11.91
CA ASN A 124 -13.60 4.46 11.67
C ASN A 124 -13.74 3.45 10.52
N SER A 125 -12.65 3.16 9.80
CA SER A 125 -12.67 2.22 8.68
C SER A 125 -12.69 0.77 9.14
N VAL A 126 -13.00 -0.12 8.20
CA VAL A 126 -12.89 -1.58 8.32
C VAL A 126 -11.47 -2.09 8.07
N LEU A 127 -10.49 -1.20 7.81
CA LEU A 127 -9.09 -1.59 7.71
C LEU A 127 -8.64 -2.22 9.02
N ASP A 128 -8.02 -3.38 8.92
CA ASP A 128 -7.33 -4.02 10.05
C ASP A 128 -6.03 -3.29 10.36
N GLU A 129 -5.27 -2.92 9.33
CA GLU A 129 -4.02 -2.20 9.47
C GLU A 129 -3.70 -1.35 8.23
N LEU A 130 -3.12 -0.18 8.47
CA LEU A 130 -2.45 0.66 7.48
C LEU A 130 -0.95 0.68 7.77
N VAL A 131 -0.16 0.04 6.93
CA VAL A 131 1.30 0.00 7.04
C VAL A 131 1.90 1.04 6.11
N VAL A 132 2.72 1.92 6.65
CA VAL A 132 3.33 3.04 5.92
C VAL A 132 4.83 3.10 6.17
N THR A 133 5.57 3.84 5.36
CA THR A 133 6.99 4.10 5.66
C THR A 133 7.16 5.39 6.48
N ASP A 134 8.37 5.60 6.98
CA ASP A 134 8.76 6.80 7.73
C ASP A 134 9.28 7.94 6.82
N THR A 135 8.95 7.91 5.52
CA THR A 135 9.26 9.02 4.59
C THR A 135 8.59 10.32 4.99
N ILE A 136 7.47 10.24 5.73
CA ILE A 136 6.79 11.37 6.36
C ILE A 136 6.50 10.98 7.81
N PRO A 137 6.89 11.81 8.80
CA PRO A 137 6.65 11.53 10.21
C PRO A 137 5.16 11.51 10.55
N LEU A 138 4.72 10.53 11.34
CA LEU A 138 3.36 10.50 11.87
C LEU A 138 3.20 11.53 13.01
N THR A 139 2.09 12.27 12.98
CA THR A 139 1.66 13.11 14.09
C THR A 139 1.26 12.29 15.31
N ASN A 140 1.17 12.90 16.50
CA ASN A 140 0.69 12.21 17.69
C ASN A 140 -0.74 11.70 17.54
N GLU A 141 -1.59 12.43 16.83
CA GLU A 141 -2.96 12.03 16.52
C GLU A 141 -2.99 10.75 15.70
N LEU A 142 -2.17 10.67 14.63
CA LEU A 142 -2.07 9.47 13.77
C LEU A 142 -1.51 8.26 14.52
N LYS A 143 -0.51 8.46 15.40
CA LYS A 143 0.01 7.40 16.27
C LYS A 143 -1.04 6.85 17.22
N ALA A 144 -1.96 7.71 17.69
CA ALA A 144 -3.05 7.33 18.59
C ALA A 144 -4.21 6.58 17.89
N VAL A 145 -4.21 6.47 16.57
CA VAL A 145 -5.24 5.71 15.81
C VAL A 145 -5.21 4.21 16.14
N GLY A 146 -4.02 3.65 16.41
CA GLY A 146 -3.84 2.24 16.80
C GLY A 146 -3.89 1.24 15.63
N LYS A 147 -4.24 1.70 14.42
CA LYS A 147 -4.26 0.88 13.20
C LYS A 147 -3.13 1.23 12.22
N ILE A 148 -2.29 2.22 12.53
CA ILE A 148 -1.23 2.68 11.64
C ILE A 148 0.10 2.20 12.18
N ARG A 149 0.82 1.41 11.36
CA ARG A 149 2.17 0.92 11.66
C ARG A 149 3.17 1.51 10.68
N GLN A 150 4.34 1.89 11.17
CA GLN A 150 5.36 2.55 10.39
C GLN A 150 6.61 1.68 10.23
N LEU A 151 7.10 1.57 9.00
CA LEU A 151 8.34 0.88 8.63
C LEU A 151 9.42 1.91 8.32
N SER A 152 10.65 1.65 8.73
CA SER A 152 11.75 2.55 8.42
C SER A 152 12.36 2.28 7.05
N VAL A 153 12.65 3.35 6.31
CA VAL A 153 13.43 3.32 5.06
C VAL A 153 14.92 3.60 5.29
N ALA A 154 15.34 3.77 6.53
CA ALA A 154 16.69 4.23 6.88
C ALA A 154 17.80 3.31 6.33
N GLU A 155 17.66 1.98 6.49
CA GLU A 155 18.68 1.03 6.01
C GLU A 155 18.81 1.06 4.48
N MET A 156 17.70 1.16 3.76
CA MET A 156 17.68 1.26 2.30
C MET A 156 18.36 2.54 1.83
N LEU A 157 18.08 3.67 2.47
CA LEU A 157 18.70 4.95 2.14
C LEU A 157 20.20 4.94 2.50
N ALA A 158 20.58 4.37 3.65
CA ALA A 158 21.97 4.25 4.04
C ALA A 158 22.78 3.41 3.03
N GLU A 159 22.24 2.28 2.58
CA GLU A 159 22.88 1.44 1.57
C GLU A 159 22.97 2.15 0.22
N THR A 160 21.93 2.89 -0.19
CA THR A 160 21.95 3.70 -1.40
C THR A 160 23.05 4.76 -1.35
N ILE A 161 23.15 5.50 -0.24
CA ILE A 161 24.19 6.52 -0.02
C ILE A 161 25.57 5.88 -0.07
N ARG A 162 25.77 4.74 0.60
CA ARG A 162 27.03 3.99 0.57
C ARG A 162 27.44 3.63 -0.85
N ARG A 163 26.51 3.07 -1.65
CA ARG A 163 26.78 2.67 -3.04
C ARG A 163 27.19 3.86 -3.90
N ILE A 164 26.48 4.96 -3.81
CA ILE A 164 26.81 6.19 -4.52
C ILE A 164 28.23 6.66 -4.14
N ALA A 165 28.54 6.66 -2.84
CA ALA A 165 29.84 7.13 -2.34
C ALA A 165 31.02 6.28 -2.82
N VAL A 166 30.84 4.98 -3.03
CA VAL A 166 31.90 4.06 -3.50
C VAL A 166 31.81 3.71 -4.99
N GLY A 167 30.90 4.32 -5.74
CA GLY A 167 30.72 4.08 -7.17
C GLY A 167 30.08 2.75 -7.54
N GLU A 168 29.34 2.13 -6.62
CA GLU A 168 28.56 0.91 -6.88
C GLU A 168 27.19 1.23 -7.48
N SER A 169 26.60 0.25 -8.18
CA SER A 169 25.28 0.40 -8.82
C SER A 169 24.15 0.44 -7.78
N VAL A 170 23.35 1.51 -7.80
CA VAL A 170 22.12 1.62 -7.02
C VAL A 170 21.01 0.75 -7.62
N SER A 171 20.93 0.65 -8.94
CA SER A 171 19.88 -0.15 -9.60
C SER A 171 19.96 -1.64 -9.26
N SER A 172 21.14 -2.15 -8.91
CA SER A 172 21.29 -3.54 -8.47
C SER A 172 20.60 -3.88 -7.15
N LEU A 173 20.11 -2.89 -6.40
CA LEU A 173 19.24 -3.10 -5.22
C LEU A 173 17.84 -3.61 -5.60
N TYR A 174 17.45 -3.52 -6.87
CA TYR A 174 16.12 -3.78 -7.38
C TYR A 174 16.08 -4.85 -8.48
N VAL A 175 17.20 -5.51 -8.74
CA VAL A 175 17.25 -6.63 -9.68
C VAL A 175 16.56 -7.83 -9.03
N ASP A 176 15.62 -8.41 -9.75
CA ASP A 176 14.86 -9.61 -9.35
C ASP A 176 15.71 -10.89 -9.40
#